data_c6f16926cba852fe8f4d7cb8c9d034e5
#
_entry.id   c6f16926cba852fe8f4d7cb8c9d034e5
#
_cell.length_a   1.000
_cell.length_b   1.000
_cell.length_c   1.000
_cell.angle_alpha   90.00
_cell.angle_beta   90.00
_cell.angle_gamma   90.00
#
_symmetry.space_group_name_H-M   'P 1'
#
loop_
_entity.id
_entity.type
_entity.pdbx_description
1 polymer ?
#
loop_
_entity_poly.entity_id
_entity_poly.type
_entity_poly.pdbx_seq_one_letter_code
_entity_poly.pdbx_strand_id
1 'polypeptide(L)'
;MNVLAAADLDDYCAPLREPEVRRELASRTGFPLKIAGAYLDAICNEAHTALRLLVWAGLRAQDRVLEVGAGAGLLTGYLQARGIDLVAIEPTGEGFEATPTVTDVVGKATGNSCKMLPLPARELDPSRHGQFNLIFSVNVLEHFQPMKENLAALAGVMAPYGRQVHTCPNYHVPYEPHYGIPLVPVAPRLTPYFGRRRLRSENVWRSLNFITATNLRRYAKRSGLEIVFKSGTFGEAFERLCAEPAFAARHPRLLRRVAGLMRGVGLTAALKKLPPTWVTPMTVLLRRPC
;
A
#
# COMPACT_ATOMS: atom_id res chain seq x y z
N MET A 1 14.46 4.72 -21.29
CA MET A 1 13.11 4.19 -21.61
C MET A 1 12.27 4.30 -20.36
N ASN A 2 11.14 5.02 -20.43
CA ASN A 2 10.19 5.09 -19.30
C ASN A 2 9.48 3.73 -19.22
N VAL A 3 10.00 2.82 -18.40
CA VAL A 3 9.49 1.44 -18.25
C VAL A 3 8.07 1.42 -17.64
N LEU A 4 7.61 2.56 -17.11
CA LEU A 4 6.40 2.66 -16.30
C LEU A 4 5.58 3.89 -16.72
N ALA A 5 4.67 3.73 -17.69
CA ALA A 5 3.67 4.77 -17.98
C ALA A 5 2.35 4.47 -17.22
N ALA A 6 1.77 5.50 -16.62
CA ALA A 6 0.48 5.35 -15.92
C ALA A 6 -0.65 4.91 -16.88
N ALA A 7 -0.63 5.36 -18.13
CA ALA A 7 -1.59 4.96 -19.15
C ALA A 7 -1.56 3.44 -19.43
N ASP A 8 -0.36 2.84 -19.50
CA ASP A 8 -0.21 1.40 -19.71
C ASP A 8 -0.81 0.58 -18.54
N LEU A 9 -0.76 1.12 -17.33
CA LEU A 9 -1.37 0.46 -16.16
C LEU A 9 -2.91 0.61 -16.18
N ASP A 10 -3.44 1.72 -16.69
CA ASP A 10 -4.88 1.88 -16.87
C ASP A 10 -5.46 0.87 -17.87
N ASP A 11 -4.75 0.65 -18.99
CA ASP A 11 -5.11 -0.36 -19.99
C ASP A 11 -5.02 -1.77 -19.40
N TYR A 12 -3.99 -2.03 -18.60
CA TYR A 12 -3.83 -3.31 -17.90
C TYR A 12 -4.93 -3.56 -16.86
N CYS A 13 -5.44 -2.51 -16.22
CA CYS A 13 -6.56 -2.58 -15.27
C CYS A 13 -7.93 -2.62 -15.93
N ALA A 14 -8.06 -2.26 -17.22
CA ALA A 14 -9.35 -2.13 -17.89
C ALA A 14 -10.24 -3.40 -17.82
N PRO A 15 -9.70 -4.63 -18.01
CA PRO A 15 -10.50 -5.86 -17.92
C PRO A 15 -11.15 -6.06 -16.55
N LEU A 16 -10.57 -5.55 -15.46
CA LEU A 16 -11.13 -5.69 -14.11
C LEU A 16 -12.39 -4.84 -13.90
N ARG A 17 -12.68 -3.90 -14.82
CA ARG A 17 -13.88 -3.05 -14.78
C ARG A 17 -15.06 -3.70 -15.51
N GLU A 18 -14.82 -4.79 -16.26
CA GLU A 18 -15.84 -5.49 -17.02
C GLU A 18 -16.89 -6.13 -16.09
N PRO A 19 -18.21 -6.07 -16.47
CA PRO A 19 -19.27 -6.62 -15.64
C PRO A 19 -19.14 -8.13 -15.39
N GLU A 20 -18.56 -8.87 -16.33
CA GLU A 20 -18.32 -10.32 -16.25
C GLU A 20 -17.33 -10.64 -15.14
N VAL A 21 -16.20 -9.95 -15.08
CA VAL A 21 -15.14 -10.15 -14.08
C VAL A 21 -15.66 -9.80 -12.69
N ARG A 22 -16.45 -8.72 -12.57
CA ARG A 22 -17.08 -8.34 -11.30
C ARG A 22 -18.08 -9.38 -10.82
N ARG A 23 -18.86 -9.97 -11.74
CA ARG A 23 -19.80 -11.06 -11.43
C ARG A 23 -19.07 -12.35 -11.08
N GLU A 24 -17.99 -12.70 -11.77
CA GLU A 24 -17.15 -13.85 -11.42
C GLU A 24 -16.61 -13.72 -10.01
N LEU A 25 -16.01 -12.56 -9.67
CA LEU A 25 -15.48 -12.34 -8.33
C LEU A 25 -16.59 -12.45 -7.28
N ALA A 26 -17.75 -11.81 -7.50
CA ALA A 26 -18.89 -11.86 -6.59
C ALA A 26 -19.36 -13.29 -6.34
N SER A 27 -19.49 -14.08 -7.41
CA SER A 27 -19.92 -15.49 -7.33
C SER A 27 -18.95 -16.37 -6.57
N ARG A 28 -17.63 -16.19 -6.81
CA ARG A 28 -16.60 -17.05 -6.24
C ARG A 28 -16.25 -16.71 -4.79
N THR A 29 -16.44 -15.45 -4.37
CA THR A 29 -16.14 -14.98 -3.02
C THR A 29 -17.36 -14.90 -2.12
N GLY A 30 -18.58 -14.94 -2.69
CA GLY A 30 -19.81 -14.65 -1.96
C GLY A 30 -20.02 -13.16 -1.66
N PHE A 31 -19.18 -12.28 -2.17
CA PHE A 31 -19.36 -10.84 -1.97
C PHE A 31 -20.57 -10.32 -2.74
N PRO A 32 -21.35 -9.37 -2.19
CA PRO A 32 -22.29 -8.62 -2.98
C PRO A 32 -21.61 -7.98 -4.20
N LEU A 33 -22.26 -7.96 -5.37
CA LEU A 33 -21.67 -7.46 -6.62
C LEU A 33 -21.08 -6.05 -6.48
N LYS A 34 -21.74 -5.18 -5.73
CA LYS A 34 -21.25 -3.83 -5.43
C LYS A 34 -19.92 -3.84 -4.66
N ILE A 35 -19.77 -4.77 -3.72
CA ILE A 35 -18.54 -4.93 -2.92
C ILE A 35 -17.43 -5.51 -3.79
N ALA A 36 -17.72 -6.54 -4.61
CA ALA A 36 -16.74 -7.11 -5.53
C ALA A 36 -16.20 -6.06 -6.51
N GLY A 37 -17.08 -5.24 -7.09
CA GLY A 37 -16.68 -4.14 -7.97
C GLY A 37 -15.82 -3.09 -7.26
N ALA A 38 -16.22 -2.66 -6.05
CA ALA A 38 -15.46 -1.70 -5.26
C ALA A 38 -14.08 -2.25 -4.85
N TYR A 39 -13.99 -3.55 -4.61
CA TYR A 39 -12.73 -4.23 -4.26
C TYR A 39 -11.75 -4.23 -5.45
N LEU A 40 -12.23 -4.57 -6.67
CA LEU A 40 -11.39 -4.50 -7.89
C LEU A 40 -10.94 -3.07 -8.19
N ASP A 41 -11.84 -2.09 -8.04
CA ASP A 41 -11.46 -0.67 -8.17
C ASP A 41 -10.41 -0.25 -7.12
N ALA A 42 -10.48 -0.82 -5.92
CA ALA A 42 -9.48 -0.60 -4.87
C ALA A 42 -8.10 -1.13 -5.26
N ILE A 43 -8.04 -2.36 -5.77
CA ILE A 43 -6.81 -3.00 -6.24
C ILE A 43 -6.15 -2.17 -7.35
N CYS A 44 -6.90 -1.71 -8.34
CA CYS A 44 -6.39 -0.83 -9.39
C CYS A 44 -5.81 0.47 -8.82
N ASN A 45 -6.49 1.11 -7.88
CA ASN A 45 -6.00 2.34 -7.24
C ASN A 45 -4.72 2.10 -6.41
N GLU A 46 -4.59 0.95 -5.76
CA GLU A 46 -3.38 0.57 -5.03
C GLU A 46 -2.21 0.34 -5.98
N ALA A 47 -2.44 -0.35 -7.11
CA ALA A 47 -1.45 -0.53 -8.15
C ALA A 47 -0.92 0.81 -8.68
N HIS A 48 -1.79 1.79 -8.97
CA HIS A 48 -1.37 3.15 -9.34
C HIS A 48 -0.60 3.86 -8.24
N THR A 49 -0.96 3.65 -6.99
CA THR A 49 -0.23 4.23 -5.85
C THR A 49 1.17 3.63 -5.75
N ALA A 50 1.28 2.31 -5.89
CA ALA A 50 2.55 1.61 -5.88
C ALA A 50 3.42 1.98 -7.09
N LEU A 51 2.84 2.15 -8.28
CA LEU A 51 3.58 2.61 -9.46
C LEU A 51 4.21 3.99 -9.22
N ARG A 52 3.45 4.95 -8.67
CA ARG A 52 3.99 6.26 -8.30
C ARG A 52 5.09 6.18 -7.24
N LEU A 53 4.95 5.24 -6.31
CA LEU A 53 5.94 4.97 -5.28
C LEU A 53 7.25 4.46 -5.90
N LEU A 54 7.16 3.52 -6.84
CA LEU A 54 8.30 2.95 -7.56
C LEU A 54 9.02 3.98 -8.45
N VAL A 55 8.24 4.85 -9.13
CA VAL A 55 8.80 5.98 -9.89
C VAL A 55 9.57 6.93 -8.98
N TRP A 56 9.00 7.29 -7.83
CA TRP A 56 9.69 8.15 -6.85
C TRP A 56 10.94 7.48 -6.27
N ALA A 57 10.92 6.17 -6.06
CA ALA A 57 12.07 5.40 -5.60
C ALA A 57 13.14 5.20 -6.68
N GLY A 58 12.88 5.62 -7.93
CA GLY A 58 13.78 5.45 -9.05
C GLY A 58 13.99 3.98 -9.44
N LEU A 59 12.89 3.24 -9.63
CA LEU A 59 12.96 1.86 -10.15
C LEU A 59 13.75 1.82 -11.46
N ARG A 60 14.66 0.86 -11.57
CA ARG A 60 15.51 0.60 -12.75
C ARG A 60 15.18 -0.76 -13.35
N ALA A 61 15.38 -0.91 -14.65
CA ALA A 61 15.11 -2.18 -15.33
C ALA A 61 15.93 -3.37 -14.79
N GLN A 62 17.14 -3.09 -14.28
CA GLN A 62 18.05 -4.10 -13.70
C GLN A 62 17.85 -4.33 -12.20
N ASP A 63 16.92 -3.63 -11.55
CA ASP A 63 16.65 -3.86 -10.14
C ASP A 63 16.00 -5.23 -9.97
N ARG A 64 16.49 -6.00 -9.01
CA ARG A 64 15.75 -7.11 -8.44
C ARG A 64 14.84 -6.57 -7.34
N VAL A 65 13.55 -6.78 -7.51
CA VAL A 65 12.50 -6.11 -6.74
C VAL A 65 11.80 -7.10 -5.82
N LEU A 66 11.48 -6.66 -4.58
CA LEU A 66 10.60 -7.37 -3.67
C LEU A 66 9.34 -6.55 -3.42
N GLU A 67 8.18 -7.11 -3.76
CA GLU A 67 6.88 -6.62 -3.34
C GLU A 67 6.44 -7.30 -2.06
N VAL A 68 6.19 -6.51 -1.02
CA VAL A 68 5.74 -7.01 0.28
C VAL A 68 4.27 -6.70 0.47
N GLY A 69 3.45 -7.74 0.65
CA GLY A 69 2.01 -7.61 0.71
C GLY A 69 1.43 -7.33 -0.67
N ALA A 70 1.63 -8.27 -1.61
CA ALA A 70 1.21 -8.11 -3.00
C ALA A 70 -0.31 -8.21 -3.19
N GLY A 71 -1.06 -8.61 -2.17
CA GLY A 71 -2.51 -8.71 -2.21
C GLY A 71 -2.99 -9.57 -3.38
N ALA A 72 -3.74 -8.97 -4.29
CA ALA A 72 -4.26 -9.66 -5.47
C ALA A 72 -3.21 -9.92 -6.58
N GLY A 73 -1.97 -9.47 -6.42
CA GLY A 73 -0.91 -9.66 -7.40
C GLY A 73 -1.04 -8.84 -8.68
N LEU A 74 -1.92 -7.85 -8.74
CA LEU A 74 -2.14 -7.04 -9.94
C LEU A 74 -0.88 -6.32 -10.40
N LEU A 75 -0.21 -5.61 -9.49
CA LEU A 75 1.02 -4.90 -9.81
C LEU A 75 2.17 -5.86 -10.06
N THR A 76 2.25 -6.95 -9.31
CA THR A 76 3.20 -8.05 -9.55
C THR A 76 3.13 -8.52 -11.00
N GLY A 77 1.93 -8.92 -11.47
CA GLY A 77 1.71 -9.38 -12.84
C GLY A 77 2.07 -8.31 -13.88
N TYR A 78 1.66 -7.05 -13.63
CA TYR A 78 1.98 -5.91 -14.49
C TYR A 78 3.49 -5.70 -14.66
N LEU A 79 4.27 -5.75 -13.58
CA LEU A 79 5.71 -5.52 -13.60
C LEU A 79 6.46 -6.71 -14.20
N GLN A 80 6.07 -7.94 -13.87
CA GLN A 80 6.64 -9.16 -14.43
C GLN A 80 6.43 -9.25 -15.95
N ALA A 81 5.24 -8.88 -16.44
CA ALA A 81 4.94 -8.81 -17.88
C ALA A 81 5.83 -7.81 -18.63
N ARG A 82 6.45 -6.86 -17.91
CA ARG A 82 7.40 -5.87 -18.47
C ARG A 82 8.87 -6.24 -18.25
N GLY A 83 9.13 -7.49 -17.83
CA GLY A 83 10.49 -8.01 -17.67
C GLY A 83 11.20 -7.53 -16.39
N ILE A 84 10.49 -6.99 -15.41
CA ILE A 84 11.08 -6.67 -14.11
C ILE A 84 11.29 -7.97 -13.32
N ASP A 85 12.52 -8.19 -12.84
CA ASP A 85 12.83 -9.29 -11.90
C ASP A 85 12.19 -8.98 -10.54
N LEU A 86 10.98 -9.48 -10.36
CA LEU A 86 10.16 -9.19 -9.19
C LEU A 86 9.75 -10.48 -8.49
N VAL A 87 10.05 -10.54 -7.19
CA VAL A 87 9.52 -11.50 -6.23
C VAL A 87 8.43 -10.81 -5.41
N ALA A 88 7.31 -11.48 -5.23
CA ALA A 88 6.21 -10.99 -4.41
C ALA A 88 5.96 -11.93 -3.23
N ILE A 89 5.66 -11.36 -2.06
CA ILE A 89 5.23 -12.11 -0.89
C ILE A 89 3.86 -11.62 -0.44
N GLU A 90 2.99 -12.57 -0.11
CA GLU A 90 1.67 -12.32 0.47
C GLU A 90 1.37 -13.42 1.49
N PRO A 91 1.29 -13.10 2.79
CA PRO A 91 0.98 -14.12 3.79
C PRO A 91 -0.45 -14.63 3.63
N THR A 92 -0.64 -15.92 3.79
CA THR A 92 -1.97 -16.52 3.94
C THR A 92 -2.37 -16.49 5.42
N GLY A 93 -3.61 -16.12 5.73
CA GLY A 93 -4.06 -16.07 7.12
C GLY A 93 -5.45 -15.49 7.31
N GLU A 94 -5.85 -15.40 8.57
CA GLU A 94 -7.16 -14.88 8.97
C GLU A 94 -7.40 -13.45 8.47
N GLY A 95 -8.55 -13.24 7.81
CA GLY A 95 -8.97 -11.96 7.22
C GLY A 95 -8.54 -11.76 5.77
N PHE A 96 -7.76 -12.70 5.20
CA PHE A 96 -7.29 -12.67 3.81
C PHE A 96 -7.67 -13.94 3.04
N GLU A 97 -8.70 -14.67 3.49
CA GLU A 97 -9.14 -15.94 2.92
C GLU A 97 -9.58 -15.80 1.45
N ALA A 98 -10.09 -14.63 1.06
CA ALA A 98 -10.49 -14.34 -0.31
C ALA A 98 -9.30 -14.08 -1.26
N THR A 99 -8.11 -13.78 -0.74
CA THR A 99 -6.94 -13.38 -1.55
C THR A 99 -6.60 -14.37 -2.66
N PRO A 100 -6.53 -15.70 -2.45
CA PRO A 100 -6.23 -16.64 -3.52
C PRO A 100 -7.26 -16.61 -4.66
N THR A 101 -8.55 -16.47 -4.30
CA THR A 101 -9.64 -16.39 -5.29
C THR A 101 -9.55 -15.08 -6.08
N VAL A 102 -9.27 -13.97 -5.40
CA VAL A 102 -9.09 -12.67 -6.05
C VAL A 102 -7.88 -12.69 -6.99
N THR A 103 -6.75 -13.25 -6.54
CA THR A 103 -5.54 -13.40 -7.36
C THR A 103 -5.81 -14.20 -8.65
N ASP A 104 -6.56 -15.30 -8.56
CA ASP A 104 -6.92 -16.08 -9.73
C ASP A 104 -7.83 -15.33 -10.70
N VAL A 105 -8.84 -14.62 -10.19
CA VAL A 105 -9.72 -13.77 -11.03
C VAL A 105 -8.94 -12.66 -11.69
N VAL A 106 -8.08 -11.95 -10.95
CA VAL A 106 -7.24 -10.89 -11.49
C VAL A 106 -6.28 -11.42 -12.55
N GLY A 107 -5.59 -12.53 -12.27
CA GLY A 107 -4.66 -13.15 -13.20
C GLY A 107 -5.32 -13.60 -14.51
N LYS A 108 -6.52 -14.19 -14.44
CA LYS A 108 -7.30 -14.56 -15.62
C LYS A 108 -7.74 -13.34 -16.43
N ALA A 109 -8.27 -12.32 -15.77
CA ALA A 109 -8.76 -11.14 -16.43
C ALA A 109 -7.66 -10.34 -17.14
N THR A 110 -6.45 -10.28 -16.54
CA THR A 110 -5.29 -9.55 -17.09
C THR A 110 -4.41 -10.39 -18.01
N GLY A 111 -4.69 -11.70 -18.14
CA GLY A 111 -3.87 -12.64 -18.91
C GLY A 111 -2.50 -12.97 -18.26
N ASN A 112 -2.28 -12.58 -17.01
CA ASN A 112 -1.03 -12.76 -16.30
C ASN A 112 -1.24 -13.38 -14.91
N SER A 113 -0.96 -14.66 -14.76
CA SER A 113 -0.87 -15.27 -13.43
C SER A 113 0.47 -14.95 -12.80
N CYS A 114 0.47 -14.27 -11.66
CA CYS A 114 1.68 -14.01 -10.90
C CYS A 114 1.97 -15.12 -9.90
N LYS A 115 3.25 -15.41 -9.68
CA LYS A 115 3.70 -16.29 -8.59
C LYS A 115 4.03 -15.44 -7.37
N MET A 116 3.38 -15.72 -6.26
CA MET A 116 3.65 -15.11 -4.98
C MET A 116 4.08 -16.18 -3.98
N LEU A 117 4.99 -15.83 -3.09
CA LEU A 117 5.41 -16.69 -1.99
C LEU A 117 4.45 -16.48 -0.80
N PRO A 118 3.80 -17.54 -0.29
CA PRO A 118 2.83 -17.42 0.81
C PRO A 118 3.55 -17.35 2.17
N LEU A 119 4.34 -16.28 2.37
CA LEU A 119 5.11 -16.13 3.61
C LEU A 119 5.08 -14.68 4.11
N PRO A 120 5.10 -14.48 5.43
CA PRO A 120 5.25 -13.16 6.03
C PRO A 120 6.68 -12.64 5.91
N ALA A 121 6.85 -11.31 5.92
CA ALA A 121 8.16 -10.69 5.73
C ALA A 121 9.24 -11.17 6.74
N ARG A 122 8.86 -11.53 7.99
CA ARG A 122 9.79 -12.05 9.00
C ARG A 122 10.47 -13.38 8.62
N GLU A 123 9.91 -14.12 7.66
CA GLU A 123 10.45 -15.39 7.19
C GLU A 123 11.38 -15.25 5.97
N LEU A 124 11.58 -14.01 5.52
CA LEU A 124 12.56 -13.72 4.49
C LEU A 124 13.99 -14.01 5.00
N ASP A 125 14.73 -14.73 4.17
CA ASP A 125 16.12 -15.12 4.44
C ASP A 125 16.95 -14.87 3.20
N PRO A 126 18.05 -14.09 3.27
CA PRO A 126 18.89 -13.78 2.11
C PRO A 126 19.54 -15.02 1.48
N SER A 127 19.77 -16.09 2.25
CA SER A 127 20.33 -17.34 1.71
C SER A 127 19.33 -18.11 0.86
N ARG A 128 18.03 -17.99 1.14
CA ARG A 128 16.94 -18.69 0.44
C ARG A 128 16.28 -17.84 -0.64
N HIS A 129 16.09 -16.55 -0.34
CA HIS A 129 15.32 -15.64 -1.19
C HIS A 129 16.21 -14.65 -1.95
N GLY A 130 17.52 -14.60 -1.63
CA GLY A 130 18.47 -13.68 -2.20
C GLY A 130 18.33 -12.27 -1.63
N GLN A 131 18.99 -11.31 -2.29
CA GLN A 131 18.97 -9.90 -1.92
C GLN A 131 18.27 -9.06 -3.00
N PHE A 132 17.68 -7.94 -2.58
CA PHE A 132 16.86 -7.08 -3.43
C PHE A 132 17.42 -5.67 -3.51
N ASN A 133 17.46 -5.11 -4.73
CA ASN A 133 17.86 -3.74 -4.97
C ASN A 133 16.78 -2.74 -4.56
N LEU A 134 15.51 -3.14 -4.71
CA LEU A 134 14.36 -2.36 -4.32
C LEU A 134 13.32 -3.23 -3.61
N ILE A 135 12.94 -2.81 -2.41
CA ILE A 135 11.86 -3.44 -1.64
C ILE A 135 10.74 -2.41 -1.51
N PHE A 136 9.50 -2.80 -1.77
CA PHE A 136 8.40 -1.86 -1.60
C PHE A 136 7.16 -2.49 -0.97
N SER A 137 6.31 -1.64 -0.38
CA SER A 137 4.99 -2.02 0.10
C SER A 137 4.01 -0.83 0.09
N VAL A 138 2.73 -1.14 -0.04
CA VAL A 138 1.62 -0.18 0.05
C VAL A 138 0.61 -0.69 1.06
N ASN A 139 0.36 0.07 2.14
CA ASN A 139 -0.59 -0.27 3.20
C ASN A 139 -0.33 -1.64 3.85
N VAL A 140 0.93 -1.93 4.18
CA VAL A 140 1.36 -3.22 4.76
C VAL A 140 2.08 -3.04 6.10
N LEU A 141 2.91 -2.01 6.25
CA LEU A 141 3.74 -1.86 7.46
C LEU A 141 2.89 -1.74 8.73
N GLU A 142 1.69 -1.21 8.64
CA GLU A 142 0.71 -1.11 9.73
C GLU A 142 0.20 -2.46 10.22
N HIS A 143 0.35 -3.52 9.41
CA HIS A 143 -0.05 -4.89 9.74
C HIS A 143 1.11 -5.79 10.18
N PHE A 144 2.34 -5.28 10.21
CA PHE A 144 3.50 -6.06 10.65
C PHE A 144 3.42 -6.45 12.12
N GLN A 145 3.23 -7.74 12.36
CA GLN A 145 3.23 -8.33 13.71
C GLN A 145 4.10 -9.59 13.76
N PRO A 146 5.19 -9.59 14.57
CA PRO A 146 5.77 -8.46 15.29
C PRO A 146 6.47 -7.47 14.34
N MET A 147 6.26 -6.17 14.56
CA MET A 147 6.80 -5.13 13.67
C MET A 147 8.34 -5.17 13.55
N LYS A 148 9.05 -5.37 14.67
CA LYS A 148 10.52 -5.33 14.69
C LYS A 148 11.15 -6.44 13.85
N GLU A 149 10.62 -7.65 13.95
CA GLU A 149 11.13 -8.83 13.24
C GLU A 149 10.91 -8.70 11.73
N ASN A 150 9.70 -8.30 11.33
CA ASN A 150 9.40 -8.07 9.92
C ASN A 150 10.33 -6.98 9.32
N LEU A 151 10.49 -5.85 9.99
CA LEU A 151 11.38 -4.79 9.53
C LEU A 151 12.85 -5.24 9.49
N ALA A 152 13.32 -6.01 10.48
CA ALA A 152 14.69 -6.54 10.50
C ALA A 152 14.95 -7.50 9.33
N ALA A 153 13.99 -8.37 9.01
CA ALA A 153 14.08 -9.28 7.87
C ALA A 153 14.18 -8.51 6.54
N LEU A 154 13.38 -7.43 6.37
CA LEU A 154 13.50 -6.56 5.19
C LEU A 154 14.90 -5.93 5.08
N ALA A 155 15.50 -5.48 6.19
CA ALA A 155 16.86 -4.97 6.16
C ALA A 155 17.89 -6.06 5.82
N GLY A 156 17.65 -7.31 6.27
CA GLY A 156 18.50 -8.47 5.99
C GLY A 156 18.56 -8.86 4.52
N VAL A 157 17.42 -8.78 3.81
CA VAL A 157 17.34 -9.12 2.38
C VAL A 157 17.61 -7.93 1.45
N MET A 158 17.95 -6.76 1.99
CA MET A 158 18.29 -5.60 1.17
C MET A 158 19.74 -5.70 0.68
N ALA A 159 19.94 -5.56 -0.63
CA ALA A 159 21.27 -5.55 -1.27
C ALA A 159 22.16 -4.41 -0.73
N PRO A 160 23.50 -4.45 -0.91
CA PRO A 160 24.41 -3.44 -0.37
C PRO A 160 24.06 -1.99 -0.72
N TYR A 161 23.63 -1.72 -1.94
CA TYR A 161 23.14 -0.40 -2.39
C TYR A 161 21.63 -0.39 -2.61
N GLY A 162 20.94 -1.30 -1.93
CA GLY A 162 19.51 -1.44 -2.03
C GLY A 162 18.77 -0.33 -1.29
N ARG A 163 17.49 -0.22 -1.62
CA ARG A 163 16.57 0.73 -0.98
C ARG A 163 15.23 0.09 -0.70
N GLN A 164 14.56 0.59 0.31
CA GLN A 164 13.19 0.22 0.64
C GLN A 164 12.31 1.46 0.48
N VAL A 165 11.12 1.30 -0.07
CA VAL A 165 10.14 2.38 -0.21
C VAL A 165 8.78 1.88 0.22
N HIS A 166 8.15 2.61 1.14
CA HIS A 166 6.90 2.21 1.73
C HIS A 166 5.93 3.37 1.80
N THR A 167 4.63 3.08 1.64
CA THR A 167 3.57 4.01 2.02
C THR A 167 2.60 3.29 2.96
N CYS A 168 2.27 3.96 4.07
CA CYS A 168 1.37 3.42 5.10
C CYS A 168 0.75 4.56 5.90
N PRO A 169 -0.32 4.31 6.67
CA PRO A 169 -0.82 5.27 7.63
C PRO A 169 0.26 5.71 8.63
N ASN A 170 0.21 6.99 9.00
CA ASN A 170 1.02 7.52 10.09
C ASN A 170 0.11 7.81 11.29
N TYR A 171 0.14 6.94 12.27
CA TYR A 171 -0.74 7.05 13.45
C TYR A 171 -0.29 8.11 14.50
N HIS A 172 0.68 8.96 14.13
CA HIS A 172 0.82 10.27 14.79
C HIS A 172 -0.40 11.15 14.54
N VAL A 173 -1.02 11.01 13.36
CA VAL A 173 -2.34 11.59 13.07
C VAL A 173 -3.39 10.65 13.65
N PRO A 174 -4.25 11.13 14.57
CA PRO A 174 -5.22 10.28 15.26
C PRO A 174 -6.42 9.94 14.34
N TYR A 175 -6.14 9.28 13.22
CA TYR A 175 -7.12 8.88 12.21
C TYR A 175 -6.80 7.49 11.69
N GLU A 176 -7.82 6.65 11.57
CA GLU A 176 -7.73 5.30 11.03
C GLU A 176 -8.42 5.25 9.65
N PRO A 177 -7.64 5.10 8.55
CA PRO A 177 -8.17 5.24 7.19
C PRO A 177 -9.02 4.04 6.72
N HIS A 178 -8.80 2.81 7.20
CA HIS A 178 -9.58 1.64 6.80
C HIS A 178 -11.05 1.77 7.22
N TYR A 179 -11.30 2.40 8.36
CA TYR A 179 -12.64 2.60 8.90
C TYR A 179 -13.13 4.04 8.77
N GLY A 180 -12.28 4.97 8.34
CA GLY A 180 -12.64 6.39 8.22
C GLY A 180 -12.98 7.03 9.56
N ILE A 181 -12.28 6.68 10.65
CA ILE A 181 -12.64 7.07 12.02
C ILE A 181 -11.51 7.83 12.73
N PRO A 182 -11.86 8.77 13.64
CA PRO A 182 -10.89 9.32 14.56
C PRO A 182 -10.47 8.27 15.59
N LEU A 183 -9.21 8.36 16.02
CA LEU A 183 -8.60 7.53 17.05
C LEU A 183 -8.49 8.31 18.36
N VAL A 184 -8.45 7.59 19.47
CA VAL A 184 -8.01 8.17 20.76
C VAL A 184 -6.52 8.53 20.62
N PRO A 185 -6.17 9.83 20.72
CA PRO A 185 -4.79 10.26 20.60
C PRO A 185 -3.90 9.54 21.61
N VAL A 186 -2.65 9.22 21.24
CA VAL A 186 -1.64 8.54 22.08
C VAL A 186 -1.99 7.10 22.45
N ALA A 187 -3.29 6.76 22.58
CA ALA A 187 -3.77 5.44 22.95
C ALA A 187 -4.80 4.87 21.95
N PRO A 188 -4.43 4.70 20.67
CA PRO A 188 -5.38 4.32 19.61
C PRO A 188 -6.08 2.99 19.86
N ARG A 189 -5.46 2.05 20.57
CA ARG A 189 -6.06 0.76 20.96
C ARG A 189 -7.28 0.91 21.88
N LEU A 190 -7.46 2.06 22.52
CA LEU A 190 -8.63 2.34 23.37
C LEU A 190 -9.85 2.81 22.56
N THR A 191 -9.69 3.17 21.29
CA THR A 191 -10.79 3.66 20.43
C THR A 191 -12.05 2.78 20.44
N PRO A 192 -11.97 1.42 20.42
CA PRO A 192 -13.16 0.57 20.46
C PRO A 192 -14.03 0.75 21.70
N TYR A 193 -13.45 1.21 22.80
CA TYR A 193 -14.20 1.39 24.07
C TYR A 193 -15.09 2.65 24.04
N PHE A 194 -14.87 3.56 23.09
CA PHE A 194 -15.64 4.79 22.91
C PHE A 194 -16.68 4.63 21.79
N GLY A 195 -17.70 3.80 22.04
CA GLY A 195 -18.86 3.63 21.15
C GLY A 195 -18.64 2.75 19.91
N ARG A 196 -17.47 2.09 19.77
CA ARG A 196 -17.10 1.30 18.57
C ARG A 196 -16.71 -0.13 18.90
N ARG A 197 -17.40 -0.77 19.83
CA ARG A 197 -17.06 -2.11 20.38
C ARG A 197 -16.86 -3.20 19.31
N ARG A 198 -17.56 -3.10 18.16
CA ARG A 198 -17.46 -4.06 17.04
C ARG A 198 -16.04 -4.15 16.45
N LEU A 199 -15.27 -3.07 16.49
CA LEU A 199 -13.89 -3.07 15.98
C LEU A 199 -13.00 -4.13 16.68
N ARG A 200 -13.31 -4.50 17.92
CA ARG A 200 -12.52 -5.50 18.67
C ARG A 200 -12.52 -6.88 18.03
N SER A 201 -13.56 -7.23 17.29
CA SER A 201 -13.70 -8.51 16.57
C SER A 201 -13.23 -8.44 15.10
N GLU A 202 -12.94 -7.23 14.59
CA GLU A 202 -12.51 -7.05 13.21
C GLU A 202 -11.03 -7.45 13.03
N ASN A 203 -10.76 -8.36 12.10
CA ASN A 203 -9.40 -8.87 11.86
C ASN A 203 -8.44 -7.75 11.47
N VAL A 204 -8.86 -6.83 10.59
CA VAL A 204 -8.05 -5.67 10.19
C VAL A 204 -7.68 -4.82 11.41
N TRP A 205 -8.63 -4.52 12.32
CA TRP A 205 -8.32 -3.76 13.53
C TRP A 205 -7.30 -4.47 14.43
N ARG A 206 -7.46 -5.78 14.59
CA ARG A 206 -6.57 -6.60 15.42
C ARG A 206 -5.15 -6.67 14.86
N SER A 207 -5.01 -6.62 13.54
CA SER A 207 -3.70 -6.65 12.86
C SER A 207 -2.95 -5.32 12.95
N LEU A 208 -3.61 -4.17 13.28
CA LEU A 208 -2.95 -2.87 13.32
C LEU A 208 -1.91 -2.78 14.43
N ASN A 209 -0.72 -2.33 14.08
CA ASN A 209 0.37 -2.04 15.03
C ASN A 209 0.49 -0.56 15.38
N PHE A 210 -0.31 0.31 14.73
CA PHE A 210 -0.30 1.77 14.91
C PHE A 210 1.07 2.42 14.69
N ILE A 211 1.74 2.02 13.62
CA ILE A 211 3.07 2.52 13.23
C ILE A 211 3.07 4.04 13.06
N THR A 212 4.16 4.67 13.46
CA THR A 212 4.36 6.11 13.35
C THR A 212 5.67 6.45 12.64
N ALA A 213 5.80 7.68 12.14
CA ALA A 213 7.06 8.19 11.61
C ALA A 213 8.23 8.03 12.61
N THR A 214 7.96 8.14 13.91
CA THR A 214 8.97 7.92 14.97
C THR A 214 9.42 6.46 15.04
N ASN A 215 8.51 5.50 14.85
CA ASN A 215 8.88 4.08 14.79
C ASN A 215 9.83 3.81 13.63
N LEU A 216 9.54 4.36 12.44
CA LEU A 216 10.39 4.19 11.26
C LEU A 216 11.75 4.88 11.41
N ARG A 217 11.81 6.07 12.03
CA ARG A 217 13.12 6.71 12.35
C ARG A 217 13.96 5.86 13.30
N ARG A 218 13.33 5.27 14.31
CA ARG A 218 14.05 4.36 15.25
C ARG A 218 14.53 3.10 14.55
N TYR A 219 13.71 2.54 13.66
CA TYR A 219 14.11 1.40 12.85
C TYR A 219 15.30 1.75 11.96
N ALA A 220 15.23 2.84 11.19
CA ALA A 220 16.30 3.29 10.32
C ALA A 220 17.63 3.45 11.10
N LYS A 221 17.58 4.16 12.25
CA LYS A 221 18.75 4.35 13.11
C LYS A 221 19.36 3.02 13.61
N ARG A 222 18.52 2.06 14.01
CA ARG A 222 18.99 0.74 14.50
C ARG A 222 19.57 -0.13 13.40
N SER A 223 19.07 0.01 12.20
CA SER A 223 19.48 -0.76 11.02
C SER A 223 20.60 -0.07 10.21
N GLY A 224 21.12 1.07 10.69
CA GLY A 224 22.14 1.84 9.96
C GLY A 224 21.66 2.37 8.61
N LEU A 225 20.36 2.68 8.50
CA LEU A 225 19.75 3.18 7.27
C LEU A 225 19.51 4.69 7.32
N GLU A 226 19.74 5.36 6.22
CA GLU A 226 19.21 6.70 5.99
C GLU A 226 17.71 6.63 5.71
N ILE A 227 16.96 7.61 6.21
CA ILE A 227 15.51 7.70 6.02
C ILE A 227 15.12 9.05 5.45
N VAL A 228 14.35 9.04 4.38
CA VAL A 228 13.78 10.23 3.72
C VAL A 228 12.27 10.09 3.67
N PHE A 229 11.56 11.06 4.20
CA PHE A 229 10.10 11.13 4.07
C PHE A 229 9.73 11.98 2.86
N LYS A 230 8.85 11.46 2.00
CA LYS A 230 8.36 12.18 0.82
C LYS A 230 7.48 13.35 1.25
N SER A 231 7.86 14.55 0.87
CA SER A 231 7.03 15.74 1.06
C SER A 231 5.87 15.78 0.06
N GLY A 232 4.82 16.53 0.39
CA GLY A 232 3.71 16.78 -0.53
C GLY A 232 2.64 15.71 -0.60
N THR A 233 2.85 14.53 -0.02
CA THR A 233 1.93 13.38 -0.09
C THR A 233 0.49 13.74 0.31
N PHE A 234 0.34 14.57 1.34
CA PHE A 234 -0.98 15.00 1.81
C PHE A 234 -1.69 15.92 0.80
N GLY A 235 -0.97 16.89 0.26
CA GLY A 235 -1.50 17.76 -0.81
C GLY A 235 -1.82 16.99 -2.09
N GLU A 236 -0.98 16.03 -2.47
CA GLU A 236 -1.24 15.11 -3.59
C GLU A 236 -2.54 14.31 -3.37
N ALA A 237 -2.78 13.81 -2.15
CA ALA A 237 -4.02 13.11 -1.83
C ALA A 237 -5.26 14.02 -1.98
N PHE A 238 -5.18 15.30 -1.60
CA PHE A 238 -6.26 16.26 -1.81
C PHE A 238 -6.48 16.60 -3.28
N GLU A 239 -5.42 16.71 -4.08
CA GLU A 239 -5.55 16.88 -5.54
C GLU A 239 -6.23 15.67 -6.19
N ARG A 240 -5.89 14.45 -5.77
CA ARG A 240 -6.53 13.22 -6.23
C ARG A 240 -8.02 13.16 -5.88
N LEU A 241 -8.42 13.64 -4.69
CA LEU A 241 -9.83 13.76 -4.32
C LEU A 241 -10.64 14.64 -5.28
N CYS A 242 -9.98 15.61 -5.93
CA CYS A 242 -10.60 16.51 -6.90
C CYS A 242 -10.50 16.00 -8.34
N ALA A 243 -9.48 15.23 -8.68
CA ALA A 243 -9.15 14.85 -10.05
C ALA A 243 -9.49 13.41 -10.41
N GLU A 244 -9.50 12.48 -9.42
CA GLU A 244 -9.69 11.06 -9.63
C GLU A 244 -11.05 10.59 -9.06
N PRO A 245 -12.11 10.42 -9.90
CA PRO A 245 -13.45 10.04 -9.43
C PRO A 245 -13.47 8.73 -8.63
N ALA A 246 -12.71 7.72 -9.07
CA ALA A 246 -12.62 6.42 -8.40
C ALA A 246 -11.97 6.54 -7.00
N PHE A 247 -10.95 7.38 -6.85
CA PHE A 247 -10.35 7.68 -5.55
C PHE A 247 -11.33 8.48 -4.67
N ALA A 248 -11.97 9.49 -5.24
CA ALA A 248 -12.94 10.34 -4.54
C ALA A 248 -14.15 9.55 -4.01
N ALA A 249 -14.64 8.53 -4.75
CA ALA A 249 -15.79 7.72 -4.36
C ALA A 249 -15.58 6.97 -3.03
N ARG A 250 -14.34 6.70 -2.63
CA ARG A 250 -13.96 5.99 -1.39
C ARG A 250 -14.02 6.89 -0.14
N HIS A 251 -14.16 8.20 -0.34
CA HIS A 251 -14.11 9.18 0.74
C HIS A 251 -15.47 9.85 0.98
N PRO A 252 -15.76 10.27 2.23
CA PRO A 252 -16.99 10.97 2.56
C PRO A 252 -17.22 12.21 1.66
N ARG A 253 -18.49 12.46 1.32
CA ARG A 253 -18.88 13.61 0.50
C ARG A 253 -18.38 14.93 1.07
N LEU A 254 -18.38 15.07 2.39
CA LEU A 254 -17.86 16.27 3.07
C LEU A 254 -16.39 16.49 2.76
N LEU A 255 -15.55 15.47 2.85
CA LEU A 255 -14.11 15.58 2.57
C LEU A 255 -13.85 16.01 1.12
N ARG A 256 -14.63 15.49 0.18
CA ARG A 256 -14.55 15.88 -1.25
C ARG A 256 -14.91 17.36 -1.46
N ARG A 257 -15.96 17.84 -0.77
CA ARG A 257 -16.37 19.26 -0.83
C ARG A 257 -15.27 20.16 -0.25
N VAL A 258 -14.70 19.78 0.90
CA VAL A 258 -13.58 20.50 1.53
C VAL A 258 -12.38 20.53 0.59
N ALA A 259 -12.02 19.40 -0.02
CA ALA A 259 -10.92 19.32 -0.99
C ALA A 259 -11.16 20.26 -2.19
N GLY A 260 -12.37 20.28 -2.74
CA GLY A 260 -12.75 21.17 -3.83
C GLY A 260 -12.63 22.65 -3.47
N LEU A 261 -13.11 23.03 -2.28
CA LEU A 261 -12.97 24.40 -1.76
C LEU A 261 -11.49 24.80 -1.58
N MET A 262 -10.71 23.93 -0.93
CA MET A 262 -9.28 24.19 -0.68
C MET A 262 -8.49 24.30 -1.99
N ARG A 263 -8.85 23.53 -3.01
CA ARG A 263 -8.27 23.65 -4.36
C ARG A 263 -8.64 25.00 -4.98
N GLY A 264 -9.92 25.41 -4.88
CA GLY A 264 -10.41 26.67 -5.43
C GLY A 264 -9.72 27.91 -4.87
N VAL A 265 -9.32 27.88 -3.59
CA VAL A 265 -8.59 28.97 -2.92
C VAL A 265 -7.06 28.80 -2.90
N GLY A 266 -6.53 27.81 -3.65
CA GLY A 266 -5.07 27.59 -3.76
C GLY A 266 -4.40 26.96 -2.52
N LEU A 267 -5.15 26.57 -1.50
CA LEU A 267 -4.60 26.00 -0.26
C LEU A 267 -3.97 24.62 -0.42
N THR A 268 -4.23 23.90 -1.51
CA THR A 268 -3.60 22.59 -1.77
C THR A 268 -2.07 22.71 -1.87
N ALA A 269 -1.56 23.84 -2.40
CA ALA A 269 -0.13 24.13 -2.43
C ALA A 269 0.47 24.26 -1.01
N ALA A 270 -0.25 24.85 -0.07
CA ALA A 270 0.16 24.92 1.33
C ALA A 270 0.18 23.54 1.99
N LEU A 271 -0.79 22.67 1.68
CA LEU A 271 -0.81 21.28 2.19
C LEU A 271 0.42 20.46 1.75
N LYS A 272 0.98 20.74 0.57
CA LYS A 272 2.22 20.09 0.10
C LYS A 272 3.45 20.49 0.93
N LYS A 273 3.40 21.61 1.64
CA LYS A 273 4.48 22.10 2.50
C LYS A 273 4.42 21.57 3.94
N LEU A 274 3.36 20.86 4.30
CA LEU A 274 3.26 20.28 5.64
C LEU A 274 4.40 19.28 5.89
N PRO A 275 4.94 19.26 7.12
CA PRO A 275 5.97 18.29 7.48
C PRO A 275 5.48 16.88 7.21
N PRO A 276 6.21 16.05 6.41
CA PRO A 276 5.75 14.73 5.99
C PRO A 276 5.57 13.74 7.16
N THR A 277 6.15 14.05 8.30
CA THR A 277 5.98 13.24 9.52
C THR A 277 4.74 13.58 10.34
N TRP A 278 4.01 14.63 9.94
CA TRP A 278 2.78 15.11 10.60
C TRP A 278 1.53 14.87 9.78
N VAL A 279 1.66 14.15 8.69
CA VAL A 279 0.55 13.84 7.78
C VAL A 279 0.34 12.33 7.66
N THR A 280 -0.83 11.94 7.17
CA THR A 280 -1.16 10.55 6.83
C THR A 280 -1.80 10.52 5.43
N PRO A 281 -1.46 9.55 4.56
CA PRO A 281 -0.42 8.55 4.75
C PRO A 281 0.99 9.15 4.73
N MET A 282 1.95 8.45 5.33
CA MET A 282 3.37 8.75 5.17
C MET A 282 3.97 7.89 4.07
N THR A 283 4.87 8.49 3.29
CA THR A 283 5.68 7.78 2.30
C THR A 283 7.14 7.93 2.68
N VAL A 284 7.88 6.83 2.70
CA VAL A 284 9.24 6.78 3.22
C VAL A 284 10.15 6.00 2.31
N LEU A 285 11.36 6.52 2.09
CA LEU A 285 12.48 5.84 1.46
C LEU A 285 13.55 5.57 2.52
N LEU A 286 14.00 4.33 2.60
CA LEU A 286 15.12 3.91 3.44
C LEU A 286 16.20 3.35 2.53
N ARG A 287 17.47 3.71 2.78
CA ARG A 287 18.59 3.23 2.00
C ARG A 287 19.83 3.04 2.88
N ARG A 288 20.76 2.21 2.45
CA ARG A 288 22.07 2.17 3.07
C ARG A 288 22.83 3.46 2.75
N PRO A 289 23.58 4.03 3.71
CA PRO A 289 24.47 5.14 3.41
C PRO A 289 25.52 4.69 2.38
N CYS A 290 25.93 5.64 1.54
CA CYS A 290 26.98 5.41 0.53
C CYS A 290 28.33 5.24 1.21
#